data_2bf2cd72ae2f71a0b9a36396b67fda67
#
_entry.id   2bf2cd72ae2f71a0b9a36396b67fda67
#
_cell.length_a   1.000
_cell.length_b   1.000
_cell.length_c   1.000
_cell.angle_alpha   90.00
_cell.angle_beta   90.00
_cell.angle_gamma   90.00
#
_symmetry.space_group_name_H-M   'P 1'
#
loop_
_entity.id
_entity.type
_entity.pdbx_description
1 polymer ?
#
loop_
_entity_poly.entity_id
_entity_poly.type
_entity_poly.pdbx_seq_one_letter_code
_entity_poly.pdbx_strand_id
1 'polypeptide(L)'
;TLTMNETTAITLRLIYLGAAVLIVFLINRFFFPMRKEAQFRYNFKALFRLHNNYWNIIRRGLFQLTDLSVSGEILTHFHMLYEECETYLQKNEDVVQREKMQTVLLILWHMFSELEQMHYLVRTRHFTRVEKEALIRVICAVQEDLYPIIAGENIPALRKELRDQEEEISWVMAEYLKHAESLLQYRTSIPFS
;
A
#
# COMPACT_ATOMS: atom_id res chain seq x y z
N THR A 1 -44.85 -5.26 -42.89
CA THR A 1 -44.58 -3.89 -42.34
C THR A 1 -44.07 -3.92 -40.90
N LEU A 2 -44.53 -4.87 -40.05
CA LEU A 2 -44.03 -5.00 -38.62
C LEU A 2 -42.56 -5.42 -38.54
N THR A 3 -42.11 -6.35 -39.39
CA THR A 3 -40.73 -6.85 -39.43
C THR A 3 -39.70 -5.79 -39.87
N MET A 4 -40.05 -4.89 -40.79
CA MET A 4 -39.17 -3.77 -41.17
C MET A 4 -38.99 -2.75 -40.04
N ASN A 5 -39.99 -2.55 -39.20
CA ASN A 5 -39.90 -1.63 -38.08
C ASN A 5 -39.02 -2.17 -36.96
N GLU A 6 -39.05 -3.49 -36.71
CA GLU A 6 -38.20 -4.17 -35.73
C GLU A 6 -36.72 -4.18 -36.13
N THR A 7 -36.42 -4.49 -37.39
CA THR A 7 -35.02 -4.44 -37.89
C THR A 7 -34.45 -3.05 -37.86
N THR A 8 -35.24 -2.02 -38.19
CA THR A 8 -34.80 -0.62 -38.08
C THR A 8 -34.51 -0.23 -36.63
N ALA A 9 -35.37 -0.65 -35.69
CA ALA A 9 -35.18 -0.38 -34.28
C ALA A 9 -33.93 -1.07 -33.71
N ILE A 10 -33.66 -2.31 -34.10
CA ILE A 10 -32.44 -3.05 -33.71
C ILE A 10 -31.19 -2.38 -34.28
N THR A 11 -31.23 -2.01 -35.57
CA THR A 11 -30.11 -1.31 -36.22
C THR A 11 -29.79 0.02 -35.53
N LEU A 12 -30.82 0.79 -35.17
CA LEU A 12 -30.65 2.06 -34.46
C LEU A 12 -30.01 1.87 -33.09
N ARG A 13 -30.43 0.85 -32.32
CA ARG A 13 -29.84 0.50 -31.01
C ARG A 13 -28.38 0.10 -31.14
N LEU A 14 -28.01 -0.68 -32.16
CA LEU A 14 -26.62 -1.05 -32.43
C LEU A 14 -25.77 0.17 -32.77
N ILE A 15 -26.29 1.10 -33.56
CA ILE A 15 -25.58 2.36 -33.88
C ILE A 15 -25.37 3.21 -32.64
N TYR A 16 -26.38 3.39 -31.78
CA TYR A 16 -26.23 4.12 -30.52
C TYR A 16 -25.27 3.46 -29.57
N LEU A 17 -25.32 2.12 -29.45
CA LEU A 17 -24.37 1.38 -28.62
C LEU A 17 -22.93 1.55 -29.13
N GLY A 18 -22.74 1.40 -30.46
CA GLY A 18 -21.44 1.62 -31.09
C GLY A 18 -20.93 3.05 -30.91
N ALA A 19 -21.78 4.05 -31.07
CA ALA A 19 -21.45 5.44 -30.84
C ALA A 19 -21.07 5.70 -29.34
N ALA A 20 -21.82 5.14 -28.41
CA ALA A 20 -21.52 5.26 -26.99
C ALA A 20 -20.15 4.64 -26.63
N VAL A 21 -19.86 3.44 -27.11
CA VAL A 21 -18.56 2.77 -26.91
C VAL A 21 -17.43 3.61 -27.52
N LEU A 22 -17.63 4.15 -28.72
CA LEU A 22 -16.64 4.98 -29.39
C LEU A 22 -16.39 6.30 -28.65
N ILE A 23 -17.43 6.93 -28.13
CA ILE A 23 -17.32 8.14 -27.31
C ILE A 23 -16.53 7.83 -26.02
N VAL A 24 -16.85 6.74 -25.31
CA VAL A 24 -16.12 6.33 -24.11
C VAL A 24 -14.65 6.05 -24.43
N PHE A 25 -14.38 5.36 -25.53
CA PHE A 25 -13.01 5.10 -25.99
C PHE A 25 -12.25 6.40 -26.31
N LEU A 26 -12.88 7.34 -27.01
CA LEU A 26 -12.27 8.63 -27.34
C LEU A 26 -12.02 9.46 -26.08
N ILE A 27 -12.97 9.50 -25.14
CA ILE A 27 -12.81 10.21 -23.87
C ILE A 27 -11.62 9.61 -23.10
N ASN A 28 -11.57 8.29 -22.95
CA ASN A 28 -10.46 7.64 -22.25
C ASN A 28 -9.12 7.83 -22.96
N ARG A 29 -9.10 7.89 -24.29
CA ARG A 29 -7.86 8.02 -25.07
C ARG A 29 -7.32 9.46 -25.08
N PHE A 30 -8.20 10.46 -25.17
CA PHE A 30 -7.80 11.86 -25.41
C PHE A 30 -7.96 12.76 -24.18
N PHE A 31 -8.98 12.55 -23.34
CA PHE A 31 -9.23 13.42 -22.19
C PHE A 31 -8.64 12.89 -20.89
N PHE A 32 -8.53 11.56 -20.75
CA PHE A 32 -7.93 10.91 -19.59
C PHE A 32 -6.87 9.89 -19.99
N PRO A 33 -5.80 10.28 -20.73
CA PRO A 33 -4.66 9.39 -20.88
C PRO A 33 -4.01 9.29 -19.50
N MET A 34 -4.44 8.32 -18.67
CA MET A 34 -3.68 8.00 -17.46
C MET A 34 -2.29 7.59 -17.93
N ARG A 35 -1.33 8.49 -17.81
CA ARG A 35 0.06 8.17 -18.09
C ARG A 35 0.43 7.05 -17.16
N LYS A 36 0.96 5.95 -17.68
CA LYS A 36 1.37 4.78 -16.88
C LYS A 36 2.26 5.17 -15.70
N GLU A 37 3.05 6.21 -15.88
CA GLU A 37 3.86 6.81 -14.83
C GLU A 37 3.02 7.43 -13.70
N ALA A 38 1.95 8.15 -14.02
CA ALA A 38 1.05 8.73 -13.02
C ALA A 38 0.30 7.64 -12.24
N GLN A 39 -0.11 6.57 -12.91
CA GLN A 39 -0.71 5.41 -12.27
C GLN A 39 0.30 4.71 -11.35
N PHE A 40 1.53 4.51 -11.80
CA PHE A 40 2.60 3.95 -10.97
C PHE A 40 2.82 4.78 -9.70
N ARG A 41 2.96 6.11 -9.84
CA ARG A 41 3.10 7.03 -8.70
C ARG A 41 1.92 6.93 -7.73
N TYR A 42 0.71 6.83 -8.26
CA TYR A 42 -0.50 6.68 -7.44
C TYR A 42 -0.50 5.35 -6.68
N ASN A 43 -0.23 4.23 -7.36
CA ASN A 43 -0.17 2.89 -6.77
C ASN A 43 0.93 2.80 -5.72
N PHE A 44 2.09 3.39 -6.02
CA PHE A 44 3.21 3.43 -5.09
C PHE A 44 2.88 4.20 -3.80
N LYS A 45 2.21 5.37 -3.92
CA LYS A 45 1.69 6.10 -2.75
C LYS A 45 0.64 5.28 -1.98
N ALA A 46 -0.19 4.53 -2.69
CA ALA A 46 -1.21 3.70 -2.09
C ALA A 46 -0.60 2.57 -1.24
N LEU A 47 0.54 1.98 -1.64
CA LEU A 47 1.26 1.00 -0.83
C LEU A 47 1.63 1.56 0.55
N PHE A 48 2.17 2.78 0.62
CA PHE A 48 2.47 3.42 1.92
C PHE A 48 1.22 3.70 2.75
N ARG A 49 0.12 4.10 2.12
CA ARG A 49 -1.16 4.29 2.82
C ARG A 49 -1.69 2.98 3.39
N LEU A 50 -1.50 1.86 2.68
CA LEU A 50 -1.89 0.54 3.18
C LEU A 50 -1.08 0.13 4.41
N HIS A 51 0.23 0.39 4.45
CA HIS A 51 1.04 0.20 5.65
C HIS A 51 0.48 0.99 6.84
N ASN A 52 0.18 2.27 6.65
CA ASN A 52 -0.40 3.10 7.70
C ASN A 52 -1.78 2.60 8.16
N ASN A 53 -2.63 2.18 7.22
CA ASN A 53 -3.93 1.58 7.55
C ASN A 53 -3.77 0.27 8.32
N TYR A 54 -2.76 -0.53 7.99
CA TYR A 54 -2.51 -1.78 8.71
C TYR A 54 -2.07 -1.52 10.15
N TRP A 55 -1.24 -0.51 10.40
CA TRP A 55 -0.93 -0.07 11.76
C TRP A 55 -2.18 0.32 12.56
N ASN A 56 -3.15 0.98 11.93
CA ASN A 56 -4.44 1.29 12.56
C ASN A 56 -5.21 0.03 12.97
N ILE A 57 -5.18 -1.02 12.14
CA ILE A 57 -5.81 -2.31 12.45
C ILE A 57 -5.09 -2.97 13.63
N ILE A 58 -3.77 -3.03 13.61
CA ILE A 58 -2.97 -3.58 14.70
C ILE A 58 -3.29 -2.85 16.01
N ARG A 59 -3.32 -1.52 16.00
CA ARG A 59 -3.69 -0.71 17.15
C ARG A 59 -5.09 -1.02 17.68
N ARG A 60 -6.07 -1.16 16.79
CA ARG A 60 -7.44 -1.57 17.18
C ARG A 60 -7.48 -2.99 17.72
N GLY A 61 -6.68 -3.89 17.18
CA GLY A 61 -6.56 -5.28 17.64
C GLY A 61 -6.12 -5.39 19.09
N LEU A 62 -5.26 -4.49 19.57
CA LEU A 62 -4.87 -4.43 20.98
C LEU A 62 -6.05 -4.22 21.94
N PHE A 63 -7.14 -3.62 21.48
CA PHE A 63 -8.37 -3.40 22.23
C PHE A 63 -9.48 -4.39 21.89
N GLN A 64 -9.20 -5.42 21.11
CA GLN A 64 -10.19 -6.42 20.63
C GLN A 64 -11.35 -5.79 19.81
N LEU A 65 -11.09 -4.70 19.12
CA LEU A 65 -12.08 -3.95 18.34
C LEU A 65 -12.00 -4.24 16.82
N THR A 66 -11.31 -5.29 16.41
CA THR A 66 -11.07 -5.58 14.98
C THR A 66 -11.96 -6.68 14.45
N ASP A 67 -12.55 -6.39 13.29
CA ASP A 67 -13.09 -7.39 12.38
C ASP A 67 -11.94 -8.00 11.57
N LEU A 68 -11.86 -9.32 11.53
CA LEU A 68 -10.80 -10.09 10.87
C LEU A 68 -10.84 -10.00 9.34
N SER A 69 -12.01 -9.70 8.78
CA SER A 69 -12.21 -9.58 7.33
C SER A 69 -11.39 -8.44 6.74
N VAL A 70 -11.24 -7.33 7.47
CA VAL A 70 -10.55 -6.13 7.02
C VAL A 70 -9.06 -6.36 6.74
N SER A 71 -8.40 -7.25 7.49
CA SER A 71 -6.98 -7.58 7.25
C SER A 71 -6.76 -8.31 5.94
N GLY A 72 -7.67 -9.21 5.56
CA GLY A 72 -7.62 -9.92 4.28
C GLY A 72 -7.79 -9.01 3.08
N GLU A 73 -8.66 -8.00 3.18
CA GLU A 73 -8.84 -6.99 2.13
C GLU A 73 -7.57 -6.16 1.92
N ILE A 74 -6.92 -5.72 3.00
CA ILE A 74 -5.67 -4.96 2.92
C ILE A 74 -4.57 -5.80 2.28
N LEU A 75 -4.44 -7.06 2.66
CA LEU A 75 -3.47 -7.98 2.07
C LEU A 75 -3.69 -8.13 0.56
N THR A 76 -4.93 -8.37 0.14
CA THR A 76 -5.27 -8.49 -1.28
C THR A 76 -4.95 -7.21 -2.05
N HIS A 77 -5.31 -6.05 -1.52
CA HIS A 77 -5.00 -4.76 -2.14
C HIS A 77 -3.49 -4.50 -2.22
N PHE A 78 -2.75 -4.86 -1.17
CA PHE A 78 -1.30 -4.72 -1.19
C PHE A 78 -0.67 -5.54 -2.31
N HIS A 79 -1.03 -6.82 -2.43
CA HIS A 79 -0.53 -7.69 -3.50
C HIS A 79 -0.87 -7.15 -4.90
N MET A 80 -2.10 -6.73 -5.12
CA MET A 80 -2.51 -6.14 -6.41
C MET A 80 -1.67 -4.92 -6.79
N LEU A 81 -1.54 -3.97 -5.86
CA LEU A 81 -0.77 -2.74 -6.11
C LEU A 81 0.72 -3.03 -6.28
N TYR A 82 1.25 -3.99 -5.54
CA TYR A 82 2.63 -4.43 -5.66
C TYR A 82 2.90 -5.01 -7.06
N GLU A 83 2.08 -5.95 -7.53
CA GLU A 83 2.19 -6.55 -8.86
C GLU A 83 2.05 -5.52 -9.99
N GLU A 84 1.14 -4.56 -9.84
CA GLU A 84 1.00 -3.47 -10.82
C GLU A 84 2.25 -2.58 -10.87
N CYS A 85 2.83 -2.26 -9.72
CA CYS A 85 4.08 -1.50 -9.64
C CYS A 85 5.25 -2.29 -10.25
N GLU A 86 5.37 -3.56 -9.93
CA GLU A 86 6.42 -4.44 -10.48
C GLU A 86 6.29 -4.57 -12.00
N THR A 87 5.08 -4.81 -12.49
CA THR A 87 4.79 -4.91 -13.93
C THR A 87 5.17 -3.63 -14.68
N TYR A 88 4.93 -2.47 -14.08
CA TYR A 88 5.35 -1.19 -14.66
C TYR A 88 6.88 -1.08 -14.71
N LEU A 89 7.56 -1.43 -13.64
CA LEU A 89 9.02 -1.35 -13.56
C LEU A 89 9.72 -2.28 -14.55
N GLN A 90 9.18 -3.49 -14.75
CA GLN A 90 9.73 -4.44 -15.74
C GLN A 90 9.75 -3.87 -17.18
N LYS A 91 8.84 -2.93 -17.47
CA LYS A 91 8.72 -2.28 -18.78
C LYS A 91 9.49 -0.97 -18.88
N ASN A 92 10.13 -0.53 -17.80
CA ASN A 92 10.92 0.71 -17.78
C ASN A 92 12.28 0.46 -18.43
N GLU A 93 12.65 1.32 -19.38
CA GLU A 93 13.90 1.23 -20.14
C GLU A 93 15.12 1.70 -19.30
N ASP A 94 14.91 2.58 -18.33
CA ASP A 94 15.98 3.02 -17.41
C ASP A 94 16.29 1.92 -16.40
N VAL A 95 17.35 1.18 -16.68
CA VAL A 95 17.80 0.04 -15.87
C VAL A 95 18.17 0.47 -14.45
N VAL A 96 18.86 1.57 -14.28
CA VAL A 96 19.36 2.04 -12.97
C VAL A 96 18.19 2.45 -12.08
N GLN A 97 17.25 3.21 -12.64
CA GLN A 97 16.04 3.61 -11.91
C GLN A 97 15.14 2.41 -11.59
N ARG A 98 15.03 1.48 -12.53
CA ARG A 98 14.28 0.23 -12.35
C ARG A 98 14.82 -0.57 -11.16
N GLU A 99 16.11 -0.85 -11.11
CA GLU A 99 16.74 -1.63 -10.03
C GLU A 99 16.54 -0.97 -8.66
N LYS A 100 16.72 0.35 -8.58
CA LYS A 100 16.48 1.10 -7.35
C LYS A 100 15.03 0.97 -6.88
N MET A 101 14.07 1.12 -7.78
CA MET A 101 12.65 1.06 -7.45
C MET A 101 12.20 -0.37 -7.13
N GLN A 102 12.77 -1.40 -7.77
CA GLN A 102 12.54 -2.79 -7.40
C GLN A 102 13.05 -3.08 -5.99
N THR A 103 14.22 -2.56 -5.63
CA THR A 103 14.74 -2.69 -4.26
C THR A 103 13.79 -2.03 -3.25
N VAL A 104 13.26 -0.84 -3.56
CA VAL A 104 12.29 -0.16 -2.71
C VAL A 104 11.00 -0.98 -2.55
N LEU A 105 10.48 -1.55 -3.64
CA LEU A 105 9.31 -2.43 -3.57
C LEU A 105 9.57 -3.66 -2.71
N LEU A 106 10.74 -4.28 -2.83
CA LEU A 106 11.12 -5.43 -2.02
C LEU A 106 11.18 -5.07 -0.52
N ILE A 107 11.74 -3.91 -0.19
CA ILE A 107 11.76 -3.41 1.20
C ILE A 107 10.33 -3.23 1.71
N LEU A 108 9.44 -2.63 0.93
CA LEU A 108 8.02 -2.47 1.30
C LEU A 108 7.32 -3.81 1.51
N TRP A 109 7.64 -4.82 0.70
CA TRP A 109 7.14 -6.19 0.88
C TRP A 109 7.55 -6.76 2.23
N HIS A 110 8.84 -6.66 2.58
CA HIS A 110 9.33 -7.13 3.88
C HIS A 110 8.66 -6.40 5.04
N MET A 111 8.57 -5.08 4.98
CA MET A 111 7.87 -4.28 5.99
C MET A 111 6.41 -4.71 6.15
N PHE A 112 5.73 -5.05 5.05
CA PHE A 112 4.35 -5.52 5.09
C PHE A 112 4.23 -6.90 5.76
N SER A 113 5.15 -7.81 5.47
CA SER A 113 5.23 -9.13 6.12
C SER A 113 5.43 -9.02 7.63
N GLU A 114 6.22 -8.05 8.08
CA GLU A 114 6.42 -7.79 9.52
C GLU A 114 5.15 -7.23 10.18
N LEU A 115 4.37 -6.40 9.46
CA LEU A 115 3.06 -5.97 9.92
C LEU A 115 2.09 -7.14 10.09
N GLU A 116 2.11 -8.13 9.20
CA GLU A 116 1.29 -9.34 9.32
C GLU A 116 1.70 -10.16 10.54
N GLN A 117 3.00 -10.32 10.79
CA GLN A 117 3.50 -10.99 11.98
C GLN A 117 3.07 -10.25 13.25
N MET A 118 3.20 -8.93 13.29
CA MET A 118 2.74 -8.12 14.42
C MET A 118 1.24 -8.26 14.65
N HIS A 119 0.45 -8.23 13.60
CA HIS A 119 -1.00 -8.44 13.68
C HIS A 119 -1.35 -9.83 14.24
N TYR A 120 -0.63 -10.87 13.80
CA TYR A 120 -0.79 -12.22 14.32
C TYR A 120 -0.48 -12.27 15.83
N LEU A 121 0.64 -11.68 16.27
CA LEU A 121 1.02 -11.62 17.68
C LEU A 121 -0.03 -10.90 18.53
N VAL A 122 -0.53 -9.76 18.05
CA VAL A 122 -1.57 -8.99 18.76
C VAL A 122 -2.88 -9.77 18.91
N ARG A 123 -3.17 -10.70 18.00
CA ARG A 123 -4.36 -11.56 18.07
C ARG A 123 -4.22 -12.78 18.95
N THR A 124 -3.03 -13.36 19.00
CA THR A 124 -2.80 -14.66 19.65
C THR A 124 -2.29 -14.53 21.06
N ARG A 125 -1.74 -13.37 21.42
CA ARG A 125 -1.13 -13.14 22.72
C ARG A 125 -1.99 -12.25 23.61
N HIS A 126 -1.97 -12.53 24.92
CA HIS A 126 -2.53 -11.65 25.93
C HIS A 126 -1.50 -10.61 26.36
N PHE A 127 -1.82 -9.34 26.14
CA PHE A 127 -1.01 -8.20 26.56
C PHE A 127 -1.53 -7.63 27.87
N THR A 128 -0.63 -7.32 28.77
CA THR A 128 -0.93 -6.52 29.95
C THR A 128 -1.27 -5.09 29.56
N ARG A 129 -1.88 -4.34 30.47
CA ARG A 129 -2.23 -2.93 30.22
C ARG A 129 -0.99 -2.09 29.90
N VAL A 130 0.11 -2.30 30.64
CA VAL A 130 1.38 -1.57 30.46
C VAL A 130 1.99 -1.85 29.08
N GLU A 131 2.02 -3.12 28.67
CA GLU A 131 2.51 -3.51 27.34
C GLU A 131 1.67 -2.90 26.22
N LYS A 132 0.33 -2.89 26.35
CA LYS A 132 -0.55 -2.26 25.38
C LYS A 132 -0.27 -0.78 25.22
N GLU A 133 -0.13 -0.06 26.35
CA GLU A 133 0.15 1.38 26.34
C GLU A 133 1.53 1.68 25.72
N ALA A 134 2.54 0.85 26.01
CA ALA A 134 3.86 0.99 25.43
C ALA A 134 3.83 0.73 23.92
N LEU A 135 3.19 -0.36 23.47
CA LEU A 135 3.08 -0.71 22.05
C LEU A 135 2.30 0.36 21.28
N ILE A 136 1.25 0.94 21.85
CA ILE A 136 0.49 2.04 21.23
C ILE A 136 1.37 3.26 21.02
N ARG A 137 2.19 3.63 22.03
CA ARG A 137 3.11 4.77 21.85
C ARG A 137 4.07 4.55 20.70
N VAL A 138 4.64 3.33 20.59
CA VAL A 138 5.53 2.98 19.49
C VAL A 138 4.79 3.02 18.14
N ILE A 139 3.59 2.45 18.06
CA ILE A 139 2.78 2.47 16.82
C ILE A 139 2.45 3.91 16.42
N CYS A 140 2.03 4.77 17.37
CA CYS A 140 1.76 6.17 17.07
C CYS A 140 2.99 6.90 16.55
N ALA A 141 4.15 6.69 17.20
CA ALA A 141 5.40 7.28 16.75
C ALA A 141 5.78 6.80 15.33
N VAL A 142 5.67 5.49 15.04
CA VAL A 142 5.90 4.96 13.68
C VAL A 142 4.94 5.58 12.67
N GLN A 143 3.66 5.75 13.02
CA GLN A 143 2.67 6.34 12.13
C GLN A 143 2.92 7.83 11.87
N GLU A 144 3.33 8.57 12.87
CA GLU A 144 3.70 9.99 12.74
C GLU A 144 4.94 10.15 11.86
N ASP A 145 5.87 9.22 11.97
CA ASP A 145 7.13 9.23 11.22
C ASP A 145 7.03 8.52 9.86
N LEU A 146 6.02 7.69 9.60
CA LEU A 146 5.97 6.87 8.37
C LEU A 146 5.95 7.70 7.09
N TYR A 147 5.35 8.88 7.10
CA TYR A 147 5.48 9.86 6.02
C TYR A 147 6.74 10.74 6.15
N PRO A 148 7.16 11.19 7.35
CA PRO A 148 8.47 11.78 7.59
C PRO A 148 9.64 10.77 7.61
N ILE A 149 9.43 9.45 7.77
CA ILE A 149 10.49 8.44 7.60
C ILE A 149 11.11 8.54 6.22
N ILE A 150 10.30 8.83 5.21
CA ILE A 150 10.81 9.23 3.91
C ILE A 150 11.56 10.59 4.01
N ALA A 151 11.29 11.38 5.04
CA ALA A 151 11.94 12.65 5.33
C ALA A 151 13.15 12.59 6.28
N GLY A 152 13.43 11.45 6.91
CA GLY A 152 14.70 11.20 7.60
C GLY A 152 14.84 11.66 9.03
N GLU A 153 13.75 11.98 9.73
CA GLU A 153 13.79 12.47 11.08
C GLU A 153 13.30 11.40 12.10
N ASN A 154 14.04 11.18 13.19
CA ASN A 154 13.64 10.45 14.41
C ASN A 154 13.73 8.91 14.53
N ILE A 155 14.26 8.14 13.58
CA ILE A 155 14.45 6.68 13.75
C ILE A 155 15.31 6.29 14.98
N PRO A 156 16.37 7.02 15.36
CA PRO A 156 17.15 6.69 16.55
C PRO A 156 16.41 6.76 17.89
N ALA A 157 15.41 7.64 18.01
CA ALA A 157 14.63 7.78 19.23
C ALA A 157 13.67 6.60 19.43
N LEU A 158 13.04 6.13 18.35
CA LEU A 158 12.16 4.95 18.36
C LEU A 158 12.89 3.66 18.78
N ARG A 159 14.12 3.47 18.32
CA ARG A 159 14.95 2.31 18.72
C ARG A 159 15.24 2.25 20.21
N LYS A 160 15.32 3.39 20.88
CA LYS A 160 15.59 3.43 22.33
C LYS A 160 14.37 2.98 23.14
N GLU A 161 13.17 3.34 22.71
CA GLU A 161 11.93 2.94 23.38
C GLU A 161 11.59 1.46 23.17
N LEU A 162 12.03 0.86 22.05
CA LEU A 162 11.80 -0.56 21.73
C LEU A 162 12.62 -1.50 22.62
N ARG A 163 13.75 -1.06 23.19
CA ARG A 163 14.62 -1.90 24.03
C ARG A 163 13.98 -2.35 25.34
N ASP A 164 12.94 -1.67 25.80
CA ASP A 164 12.25 -1.94 27.05
C ASP A 164 11.03 -2.87 26.88
N GLN A 165 10.82 -3.43 25.66
CA GLN A 165 9.68 -4.30 25.37
C GLN A 165 10.07 -5.78 25.29
N GLU A 166 9.09 -6.67 25.44
CA GLU A 166 9.30 -8.11 25.33
C GLU A 166 9.96 -8.53 24.02
N GLU A 167 10.85 -9.52 24.12
CA GLU A 167 11.83 -9.91 23.12
C GLU A 167 11.24 -10.19 21.71
N GLU A 168 10.07 -10.81 21.62
CA GLU A 168 9.45 -11.19 20.35
C GLU A 168 8.85 -10.01 19.60
N ILE A 169 8.09 -9.15 20.28
CA ILE A 169 7.48 -7.95 19.66
C ILE A 169 8.55 -6.94 19.32
N SER A 170 9.53 -6.79 20.20
CA SER A 170 10.70 -5.93 20.01
C SER A 170 11.46 -6.33 18.73
N TRP A 171 11.62 -7.62 18.47
CA TRP A 171 12.31 -8.11 17.30
C TRP A 171 11.57 -7.74 15.99
N VAL A 172 10.28 -8.02 15.88
CA VAL A 172 9.47 -7.69 14.69
C VAL A 172 9.47 -6.18 14.43
N MET A 173 9.34 -5.37 15.48
CA MET A 173 9.40 -3.91 15.35
C MET A 173 10.80 -3.43 14.95
N ALA A 174 11.85 -4.06 15.47
CA ALA A 174 13.22 -3.73 15.11
C ALA A 174 13.53 -4.03 13.64
N GLU A 175 13.05 -5.17 13.11
CA GLU A 175 13.19 -5.50 11.69
C GLU A 175 12.39 -4.54 10.81
N TYR A 176 11.15 -4.19 11.19
CA TYR A 176 10.37 -3.18 10.49
C TYR A 176 11.09 -1.85 10.39
N LEU A 177 11.65 -1.36 11.51
CA LEU A 177 12.40 -0.11 11.55
C LEU A 177 13.69 -0.16 10.73
N LYS A 178 14.39 -1.29 10.74
CA LYS A 178 15.58 -1.51 9.92
C LYS A 178 15.25 -1.42 8.42
N HIS A 179 14.13 -2.00 7.98
CA HIS A 179 13.67 -1.87 6.62
C HIS A 179 13.24 -0.43 6.31
N ALA A 180 12.56 0.24 7.24
CA ALA A 180 12.21 1.66 7.10
C ALA A 180 13.47 2.55 6.96
N GLU A 181 14.54 2.30 7.72
CA GLU A 181 15.82 2.98 7.54
C GLU A 181 16.43 2.73 6.15
N SER A 182 16.32 1.50 5.64
CA SER A 182 16.83 1.17 4.31
C SER A 182 16.11 1.97 3.21
N LEU A 183 14.83 2.32 3.39
CA LEU A 183 14.10 3.19 2.46
C LEU A 183 14.71 4.60 2.35
N LEU A 184 15.33 5.11 3.43
CA LEU A 184 15.95 6.44 3.42
C LEU A 184 17.06 6.56 2.38
N GLN A 185 17.81 5.47 2.13
CA GLN A 185 18.86 5.43 1.12
C GLN A 185 18.32 5.66 -0.30
N TYR A 186 17.06 5.32 -0.52
CA TYR A 186 16.37 5.44 -1.81
C TYR A 186 15.42 6.64 -1.89
N ARG A 187 15.44 7.54 -0.89
CA ARG A 187 14.52 8.69 -0.80
C ARG A 187 14.42 9.48 -2.09
N THR A 188 15.56 9.86 -2.68
CA THR A 188 15.62 10.64 -3.92
C THR A 188 15.10 9.90 -5.15
N SER A 189 14.97 8.58 -5.05
CA SER A 189 14.45 7.72 -6.13
C SER A 189 12.95 7.50 -6.02
N ILE A 190 12.33 7.85 -4.88
CA ILE A 190 10.90 7.67 -4.64
C ILE A 190 10.11 8.75 -5.41
N PRO A 191 9.08 8.37 -6.21
CA PRO A 191 8.47 9.25 -7.20
C PRO A 191 7.58 10.37 -6.63
N PHE A 192 7.58 10.62 -5.32
CA PHE A 192 6.81 11.69 -4.67
C PHE A 192 7.62 12.55 -3.71
N SER A 193 8.95 12.35 -3.71
CA SER A 193 9.88 13.26 -3.03
C SER A 193 10.13 14.52 -3.85
#